data_09c26e2f0449c8defd972aba86e16221
#
_entry.id   09c26e2f0449c8defd972aba86e16221
#
_cell.length_a   1.000
_cell.length_b   1.000
_cell.length_c   1.000
_cell.angle_alpha   90.00
_cell.angle_beta   90.00
_cell.angle_gamma   90.00
#
_symmetry.space_group_name_H-M   'P 1'
#
loop_
_entity.id
_entity.type
_entity.pdbx_description
1 polymer ?
#
loop_
_entity_poly.entity_id
_entity_poly.type
_entity_poly.pdbx_seq_one_letter_code
_entity_poly.pdbx_strand_id
1 'polypeptide(L)'
;METIRQFAEEQLAASGVATEARAAHARYFAGREADVMALWDSPRQRDAYDWFTVELGNLRTAFRWAADHHDLDTATAIAVYATFFGAFVEQYEPVAWAEELIEPARVIEHRRLAQLYVMAAQCYVAGRVDDALGYSEASQLLRESECFDEVSDVADALLGAAYASKGRPELAVGFCRKIIARCSGPHTSIRLLLVMALTVAAAHKEAKAAYDGLLSDAEATRNPYVVSFALLAYGFAYGDANPVAAYEASRRSLAIAQDSGNRNIVSVLAVILSRLATTQGDPVDAFDFLTLSIRNYHDTGNLPLLLGPLAVLAAFLDRLGHQEPAATISGFAASPYSRTAFPEINTAITHLRAVLGDQTYESFAHKGKAMTAAAMVTYAYDQIDQARTKLNAVMQ
;
A
#
# COMPACT_ATOMS: atom_id res chain seq x y z
N MET A 1 0.41 34.12 -1.86
CA MET A 1 0.58 33.37 -3.12
C MET A 1 -0.71 33.25 -3.94
N GLU A 2 -1.87 33.05 -3.31
CA GLU A 2 -3.18 32.98 -4.00
C GLU A 2 -3.48 34.18 -4.89
N THR A 3 -3.22 35.39 -4.40
CA THR A 3 -3.44 36.66 -5.15
C THR A 3 -2.57 36.75 -6.42
N ILE A 4 -1.34 36.23 -6.40
CA ILE A 4 -0.47 36.25 -7.60
C ILE A 4 -0.98 35.24 -8.63
N ARG A 5 -1.44 34.07 -8.17
CA ARG A 5 -2.01 33.04 -9.03
C ARG A 5 -3.29 33.55 -9.72
N GLN A 6 -4.19 34.13 -8.95
CA GLN A 6 -5.44 34.70 -9.49
C GLN A 6 -5.16 35.79 -10.51
N PHE A 7 -4.24 36.72 -10.21
CA PHE A 7 -3.84 37.77 -11.17
C PHE A 7 -3.24 37.16 -12.44
N ALA A 8 -2.38 36.14 -12.32
CA ALA A 8 -1.79 35.48 -13.48
C ALA A 8 -2.85 34.76 -14.34
N GLU A 9 -3.86 34.14 -13.73
CA GLU A 9 -4.99 33.53 -14.44
C GLU A 9 -5.83 34.54 -15.18
N GLU A 10 -6.13 35.70 -14.58
CA GLU A 10 -6.85 36.80 -15.21
C GLU A 10 -6.08 37.36 -16.42
N GLN A 11 -4.75 37.58 -16.28
CA GLN A 11 -3.90 38.04 -17.37
C GLN A 11 -3.80 37.00 -18.51
N LEU A 12 -3.69 35.71 -18.18
CA LEU A 12 -3.69 34.66 -19.17
C LEU A 12 -5.02 34.58 -19.93
N ALA A 13 -6.15 34.69 -19.22
CA ALA A 13 -7.46 34.73 -19.86
C ALA A 13 -7.64 35.93 -20.80
N ALA A 14 -7.12 37.10 -20.38
CA ALA A 14 -7.18 38.32 -21.20
C ALA A 14 -6.25 38.29 -22.41
N SER A 15 -5.20 37.49 -22.41
CA SER A 15 -4.18 37.43 -23.47
C SER A 15 -4.65 36.79 -24.77
N GLY A 16 -5.76 36.04 -24.76
CA GLY A 16 -6.26 35.27 -25.90
C GLY A 16 -5.52 33.98 -26.23
N VAL A 17 -4.39 33.67 -25.52
CA VAL A 17 -3.58 32.45 -25.72
C VAL A 17 -3.79 31.42 -24.61
N ALA A 18 -4.78 31.59 -23.75
CA ALA A 18 -5.01 30.76 -22.58
C ALA A 18 -5.15 29.27 -22.92
N THR A 19 -5.91 28.95 -23.98
CA THR A 19 -6.15 27.56 -24.42
C THR A 19 -4.86 26.92 -24.89
N GLU A 20 -4.06 27.62 -25.70
CA GLU A 20 -2.78 27.11 -26.19
C GLU A 20 -1.76 26.90 -25.07
N ALA A 21 -1.66 27.85 -24.15
CA ALA A 21 -0.76 27.75 -22.99
C ALA A 21 -1.14 26.57 -22.08
N ARG A 22 -2.44 26.35 -21.80
CA ARG A 22 -2.93 25.21 -21.01
C ARG A 22 -2.71 23.89 -21.73
N ALA A 23 -2.91 23.84 -23.05
CA ALA A 23 -2.62 22.67 -23.86
C ALA A 23 -1.10 22.32 -23.82
N ALA A 24 -0.25 23.33 -23.96
CA ALA A 24 1.19 23.16 -23.87
C ALA A 24 1.64 22.67 -22.48
N HIS A 25 1.03 23.21 -21.42
CA HIS A 25 1.25 22.77 -20.05
C HIS A 25 0.86 21.30 -19.86
N ALA A 26 -0.31 20.88 -20.33
CA ALA A 26 -0.75 19.49 -20.22
C ALA A 26 0.18 18.53 -20.99
N ARG A 27 0.53 18.87 -22.22
CA ARG A 27 1.50 18.07 -23.02
C ARG A 27 2.89 18.02 -22.37
N TYR A 28 3.35 19.11 -21.75
CA TYR A 28 4.60 19.11 -21.00
C TYR A 28 4.59 18.05 -19.87
N PHE A 29 3.52 18.03 -19.05
CA PHE A 29 3.43 17.05 -17.96
C PHE A 29 3.23 15.62 -18.47
N ALA A 30 2.45 15.40 -19.53
CA ALA A 30 2.38 14.07 -20.16
C ALA A 30 3.73 13.58 -20.65
N GLY A 31 4.55 14.46 -21.25
CA GLY A 31 5.88 14.13 -21.73
C GLY A 31 6.93 13.87 -20.64
N ARG A 32 6.65 14.18 -19.37
CA ARG A 32 7.58 13.93 -18.25
C ARG A 32 7.62 12.47 -17.79
N GLU A 33 6.65 11.63 -18.20
CA GLU A 33 6.53 10.24 -17.77
C GLU A 33 7.86 9.48 -17.90
N ALA A 34 8.47 9.47 -19.07
CA ALA A 34 9.70 8.71 -19.33
C ALA A 34 10.87 9.17 -18.45
N ASP A 35 11.04 10.48 -18.25
CA ASP A 35 12.14 11.03 -17.45
C ASP A 35 11.97 10.69 -15.97
N VAL A 36 10.73 10.81 -15.44
CA VAL A 36 10.44 10.53 -14.03
C VAL A 36 10.48 9.03 -13.75
N MET A 37 10.01 8.20 -14.67
CA MET A 37 10.16 6.74 -14.59
C MET A 37 11.63 6.31 -14.61
N ALA A 38 12.48 6.94 -15.43
CA ALA A 38 13.91 6.66 -15.43
C ALA A 38 14.60 7.05 -14.09
N LEU A 39 14.16 8.13 -13.43
CA LEU A 39 14.61 8.47 -12.08
C LEU A 39 14.15 7.42 -11.07
N TRP A 40 12.89 6.98 -11.16
CA TRP A 40 12.32 5.96 -10.29
C TRP A 40 13.06 4.63 -10.43
N ASP A 41 13.43 4.24 -11.65
CA ASP A 41 14.18 3.01 -11.92
C ASP A 41 15.71 3.22 -11.78
N SER A 42 16.09 3.98 -10.77
CA SER A 42 17.50 4.29 -10.50
C SER A 42 17.76 4.43 -8.99
N PRO A 43 19.03 4.50 -8.54
CA PRO A 43 19.37 4.83 -7.15
C PRO A 43 18.84 6.20 -6.69
N ARG A 44 18.44 7.08 -7.61
CA ARG A 44 17.87 8.40 -7.34
C ARG A 44 16.34 8.40 -7.20
N GLN A 45 15.76 7.30 -6.80
CA GLN A 45 14.31 7.11 -6.69
C GLN A 45 13.61 8.18 -5.84
N ARG A 46 14.29 8.70 -4.79
CA ARG A 46 13.79 9.82 -3.99
C ARG A 46 13.48 11.05 -4.84
N ASP A 47 14.33 11.38 -5.82
CA ASP A 47 14.12 12.55 -6.67
C ASP A 47 12.81 12.43 -7.49
N ALA A 48 12.42 11.20 -7.87
CA ALA A 48 11.13 10.97 -8.54
C ALA A 48 9.94 11.21 -7.61
N TYR A 49 10.01 10.74 -6.36
CA TYR A 49 8.94 10.95 -5.38
C TYR A 49 8.82 12.41 -4.94
N ASP A 50 9.96 13.09 -4.73
CA ASP A 50 10.00 14.52 -4.38
C ASP A 50 9.42 15.35 -5.54
N TRP A 51 9.81 15.06 -6.78
CA TRP A 51 9.25 15.71 -7.97
C TRP A 51 7.73 15.53 -8.05
N PHE A 52 7.24 14.30 -7.92
CA PHE A 52 5.80 14.01 -7.96
C PHE A 52 5.05 14.78 -6.87
N THR A 53 5.57 14.79 -5.65
CA THR A 53 4.94 15.47 -4.51
C THR A 53 4.85 16.98 -4.72
N VAL A 54 5.91 17.59 -5.27
CA VAL A 54 5.95 19.03 -5.57
C VAL A 54 5.01 19.37 -6.72
N GLU A 55 4.97 18.52 -7.76
CA GLU A 55 4.24 18.81 -8.99
C GLU A 55 2.78 18.32 -9.00
N LEU A 56 2.31 17.67 -7.94
CA LEU A 56 0.95 17.09 -7.89
C LEU A 56 -0.15 18.11 -8.23
N GLY A 57 0.00 19.37 -7.78
CA GLY A 57 -0.93 20.45 -8.11
C GLY A 57 -0.93 20.81 -9.60
N ASN A 58 0.24 20.80 -10.23
CA ASN A 58 0.39 21.04 -11.66
C ASN A 58 -0.12 19.85 -12.48
N LEU A 59 0.15 18.61 -12.02
CA LEU A 59 -0.37 17.38 -12.61
C LEU A 59 -1.91 17.37 -12.62
N ARG A 60 -2.53 17.77 -11.50
CA ARG A 60 -3.99 17.91 -11.40
C ARG A 60 -4.54 18.90 -12.42
N THR A 61 -3.89 20.05 -12.54
CA THR A 61 -4.31 21.09 -13.51
C THR A 61 -4.15 20.59 -14.94
N ALA A 62 -3.02 19.93 -15.25
CA ALA A 62 -2.74 19.37 -16.57
C ALA A 62 -3.74 18.25 -16.94
N PHE A 63 -3.98 17.33 -16.00
CA PHE A 63 -4.96 16.26 -16.15
C PHE A 63 -6.36 16.80 -16.41
N ARG A 64 -6.86 17.73 -15.57
CA ARG A 64 -8.20 18.31 -15.74
C ARG A 64 -8.36 18.97 -17.10
N TRP A 65 -7.37 19.76 -17.51
CA TRP A 65 -7.43 20.40 -18.82
C TRP A 65 -7.54 19.36 -19.95
N ALA A 66 -6.71 18.33 -19.94
CA ALA A 66 -6.70 17.28 -20.95
C ALA A 66 -8.03 16.48 -20.98
N ALA A 67 -8.53 16.08 -19.81
CA ALA A 67 -9.79 15.34 -19.69
C ALA A 67 -10.98 16.17 -20.17
N ASP A 68 -11.07 17.44 -19.78
CA ASP A 68 -12.16 18.35 -20.16
C ASP A 68 -12.17 18.68 -21.67
N HIS A 69 -11.00 18.55 -22.34
CA HIS A 69 -10.85 18.77 -23.79
C HIS A 69 -10.77 17.48 -24.61
N HIS A 70 -11.08 16.34 -24.00
CA HIS A 70 -11.06 15.00 -24.63
C HIS A 70 -9.70 14.61 -25.25
N ASP A 71 -8.59 15.19 -24.76
CA ASP A 71 -7.22 14.78 -25.11
C ASP A 71 -6.86 13.55 -24.29
N LEU A 72 -7.38 12.37 -24.73
CA LEU A 72 -7.23 11.12 -23.99
C LEU A 72 -5.78 10.64 -23.92
N ASP A 73 -4.96 10.87 -24.94
CA ASP A 73 -3.53 10.49 -24.90
C ASP A 73 -2.80 11.23 -23.78
N THR A 74 -3.00 12.54 -23.67
CA THR A 74 -2.41 13.38 -22.63
C THR A 74 -2.97 13.01 -21.23
N ALA A 75 -4.29 12.87 -21.12
CA ALA A 75 -4.95 12.59 -19.85
C ALA A 75 -4.55 11.20 -19.30
N THR A 76 -4.55 10.16 -20.16
CA THR A 76 -4.18 8.80 -19.75
C THR A 76 -2.69 8.69 -19.37
N ALA A 77 -1.80 9.37 -20.10
CA ALA A 77 -0.39 9.41 -19.72
C ALA A 77 -0.23 9.95 -18.29
N ILE A 78 -0.81 11.14 -18.01
CA ILE A 78 -0.72 11.76 -16.68
C ILE A 78 -1.36 10.87 -15.60
N ALA A 79 -2.57 10.35 -15.83
CA ALA A 79 -3.28 9.53 -14.85
C ALA A 79 -2.52 8.26 -14.48
N VAL A 80 -1.94 7.55 -15.46
CA VAL A 80 -1.21 6.30 -15.23
C VAL A 80 0.02 6.52 -14.34
N TYR A 81 0.94 7.41 -14.74
CA TYR A 81 2.15 7.57 -13.94
C TYR A 81 1.91 8.32 -12.63
N ALA A 82 0.94 9.26 -12.57
CA ALA A 82 0.60 9.93 -11.33
C ALA A 82 0.00 8.96 -10.30
N THR A 83 -0.85 8.02 -10.71
CA THR A 83 -1.37 6.98 -9.82
C THR A 83 -0.27 6.02 -9.38
N PHE A 84 0.64 5.65 -10.30
CA PHE A 84 1.79 4.81 -9.97
C PHE A 84 2.64 5.43 -8.86
N PHE A 85 3.07 6.69 -9.01
CA PHE A 85 3.85 7.39 -7.97
C PHE A 85 3.03 7.61 -6.70
N GLY A 86 1.76 7.97 -6.85
CA GLY A 86 0.84 8.17 -5.74
C GLY A 86 0.74 6.96 -4.81
N ALA A 87 0.76 5.75 -5.36
CA ALA A 87 0.73 4.52 -4.56
C ALA A 87 1.95 4.38 -3.63
N PHE A 88 3.15 4.81 -4.05
CA PHE A 88 4.37 4.72 -3.23
C PHE A 88 4.47 5.80 -2.16
N VAL A 89 3.98 6.99 -2.45
CA VAL A 89 3.99 8.11 -1.48
C VAL A 89 2.67 8.25 -0.72
N GLU A 90 1.73 7.33 -0.95
CA GLU A 90 0.42 7.26 -0.32
C GLU A 90 -0.43 8.52 -0.57
N GLN A 91 -0.42 9.00 -1.83
CA GLN A 91 -1.24 10.09 -2.34
C GLN A 91 -2.22 9.53 -3.38
N TYR A 92 -3.43 9.17 -2.98
CA TYR A 92 -4.35 8.37 -3.79
C TYR A 92 -5.34 9.18 -4.64
N GLU A 93 -5.23 10.51 -4.67
CA GLU A 93 -6.09 11.35 -5.52
C GLU A 93 -6.08 10.92 -7.00
N PRO A 94 -4.90 10.57 -7.62
CA PRO A 94 -4.88 10.18 -9.03
C PRO A 94 -5.63 8.88 -9.37
N VAL A 95 -6.00 8.07 -8.38
CA VAL A 95 -6.85 6.88 -8.60
C VAL A 95 -8.18 7.26 -9.25
N ALA A 96 -8.80 8.34 -8.77
CA ALA A 96 -10.05 8.85 -9.36
C ALA A 96 -9.86 9.34 -10.81
N TRP A 97 -8.67 9.83 -11.16
CA TRP A 97 -8.36 10.21 -12.53
C TRP A 97 -8.29 9.00 -13.46
N ALA A 98 -7.69 7.91 -13.00
CA ALA A 98 -7.65 6.67 -13.76
C ALA A 98 -9.06 6.09 -13.94
N GLU A 99 -9.90 6.08 -12.89
CA GLU A 99 -11.29 5.60 -12.97
C GLU A 99 -12.14 6.42 -13.95
N GLU A 100 -11.99 7.75 -13.92
CA GLU A 100 -12.74 8.65 -14.82
C GLU A 100 -12.46 8.37 -16.31
N LEU A 101 -11.24 7.97 -16.63
CA LEU A 101 -10.82 7.72 -18.02
C LEU A 101 -11.17 6.32 -18.55
N ILE A 102 -11.60 5.38 -17.70
CA ILE A 102 -11.87 4.00 -18.12
C ILE A 102 -12.92 3.98 -19.23
N GLU A 103 -14.06 4.62 -19.03
CA GLU A 103 -15.15 4.54 -20.02
C GLU A 103 -14.81 5.26 -21.33
N PRO A 104 -14.28 6.50 -21.36
CA PRO A 104 -13.82 7.12 -22.61
C PRO A 104 -12.73 6.28 -23.31
N ALA A 105 -11.77 5.74 -22.58
CA ALA A 105 -10.71 4.92 -23.15
C ALA A 105 -11.23 3.58 -23.70
N ARG A 106 -12.23 2.97 -23.05
CA ARG A 106 -12.88 1.74 -23.49
C ARG A 106 -13.62 1.91 -24.82
N VAL A 107 -14.30 3.04 -25.01
CA VAL A 107 -15.07 3.31 -26.23
C VAL A 107 -14.19 3.34 -27.48
N ILE A 108 -12.94 3.82 -27.35
CA ILE A 108 -12.00 3.92 -28.49
C ILE A 108 -10.92 2.83 -28.47
N GLU A 109 -11.02 1.87 -27.57
CA GLU A 109 -10.01 0.82 -27.37
C GLU A 109 -8.59 1.40 -27.18
N HIS A 110 -8.50 2.45 -26.33
CA HIS A 110 -7.26 3.17 -26.10
C HIS A 110 -6.16 2.25 -25.63
N ARG A 111 -4.94 2.32 -26.21
CA ARG A 111 -3.82 1.41 -25.94
C ARG A 111 -3.45 1.30 -24.45
N ARG A 112 -3.67 2.35 -23.64
CA ARG A 112 -3.37 2.35 -22.19
C ARG A 112 -4.51 1.84 -21.30
N LEU A 113 -5.58 1.29 -21.86
CA LEU A 113 -6.76 0.87 -21.09
C LEU A 113 -6.40 -0.20 -20.04
N ALA A 114 -5.50 -1.14 -20.36
CA ALA A 114 -5.04 -2.14 -19.40
C ALA A 114 -4.29 -1.51 -18.22
N GLN A 115 -3.47 -0.49 -18.48
CA GLN A 115 -2.76 0.27 -17.44
C GLN A 115 -3.76 1.08 -16.57
N LEU A 116 -4.76 1.74 -17.18
CA LEU A 116 -5.79 2.46 -16.43
C LEU A 116 -6.54 1.55 -15.45
N TYR A 117 -6.89 0.35 -15.86
CA TYR A 117 -7.54 -0.61 -14.97
C TYR A 117 -6.67 -0.99 -13.77
N VAL A 118 -5.36 -1.22 -13.95
CA VAL A 118 -4.45 -1.51 -12.84
C VAL A 118 -4.32 -0.32 -11.89
N MET A 119 -4.27 0.90 -12.44
CA MET A 119 -4.21 2.11 -11.63
C MET A 119 -5.54 2.36 -10.88
N ALA A 120 -6.68 2.18 -11.52
CA ALA A 120 -8.00 2.26 -10.89
C ALA A 120 -8.19 1.22 -9.76
N ALA A 121 -7.56 0.07 -9.87
CA ALA A 121 -7.62 -0.98 -8.84
C ALA A 121 -7.00 -0.54 -7.49
N GLN A 122 -6.26 0.57 -7.44
CA GLN A 122 -5.83 1.18 -6.17
C GLN A 122 -7.02 1.74 -5.35
N CYS A 123 -8.24 1.75 -5.89
CA CYS A 123 -9.47 2.15 -5.16
C CYS A 123 -9.75 1.26 -3.93
N TYR A 124 -9.05 0.12 -3.77
CA TYR A 124 -9.13 -0.70 -2.57
C TYR A 124 -8.81 0.09 -1.28
N VAL A 125 -7.96 1.11 -1.36
CA VAL A 125 -7.60 1.95 -0.20
C VAL A 125 -8.81 2.63 0.43
N ALA A 126 -9.83 2.95 -0.39
CA ALA A 126 -11.12 3.48 0.06
C ALA A 126 -12.11 2.38 0.48
N GLY A 127 -11.67 1.14 0.63
CA GLY A 127 -12.51 -0.01 1.01
C GLY A 127 -13.24 -0.66 -0.17
N ARG A 128 -13.04 -0.19 -1.40
CA ARG A 128 -13.68 -0.70 -2.63
C ARG A 128 -12.94 -1.92 -3.19
N VAL A 129 -12.80 -2.96 -2.36
CA VAL A 129 -11.97 -4.14 -2.66
C VAL A 129 -12.54 -4.94 -3.83
N ASP A 130 -13.86 -5.09 -3.94
CA ASP A 130 -14.48 -5.86 -5.02
C ASP A 130 -14.34 -5.13 -6.37
N ASP A 131 -14.48 -3.81 -6.41
CA ASP A 131 -14.22 -3.00 -7.60
C ASP A 131 -12.75 -3.13 -8.04
N ALA A 132 -11.82 -3.06 -7.08
CA ALA A 132 -10.40 -3.22 -7.36
C ALA A 132 -10.06 -4.58 -7.99
N LEU A 133 -10.66 -5.67 -7.49
CA LEU A 133 -10.48 -7.00 -8.07
C LEU A 133 -11.10 -7.08 -9.47
N GLY A 134 -12.28 -6.48 -9.68
CA GLY A 134 -12.91 -6.38 -11.00
C GLY A 134 -12.04 -5.64 -12.02
N TYR A 135 -11.42 -4.52 -11.63
CA TYR A 135 -10.47 -3.79 -12.47
C TYR A 135 -9.21 -4.64 -12.77
N SER A 136 -8.69 -5.36 -11.78
CA SER A 136 -7.57 -6.28 -12.01
C SER A 136 -7.90 -7.37 -13.04
N GLU A 137 -9.07 -7.98 -12.94
CA GLU A 137 -9.55 -8.99 -13.88
C GLU A 137 -9.73 -8.41 -15.28
N ALA A 138 -10.34 -7.22 -15.40
CA ALA A 138 -10.51 -6.53 -16.68
C ALA A 138 -9.16 -6.24 -17.35
N SER A 139 -8.16 -5.76 -16.60
CA SER A 139 -6.81 -5.57 -17.13
C SER A 139 -6.22 -6.87 -17.66
N GLN A 140 -6.34 -7.97 -16.91
CA GLN A 140 -5.79 -9.27 -17.32
C GLN A 140 -6.39 -9.80 -18.63
N LEU A 141 -7.69 -9.56 -18.85
CA LEU A 141 -8.37 -9.97 -20.10
C LEU A 141 -7.83 -9.17 -21.31
N LEU A 142 -7.61 -7.87 -21.15
CA LEU A 142 -7.08 -7.04 -22.24
C LEU A 142 -5.67 -7.42 -22.67
N ARG A 143 -4.85 -7.92 -21.75
CA ARG A 143 -3.46 -8.34 -22.03
C ARG A 143 -3.35 -9.59 -22.90
N GLU A 144 -4.45 -10.22 -23.25
CA GLU A 144 -4.47 -11.31 -24.23
C GLU A 144 -4.36 -10.78 -25.68
N SER A 145 -4.53 -9.46 -25.86
CA SER A 145 -4.41 -8.77 -27.14
C SER A 145 -3.15 -7.89 -27.18
N GLU A 146 -2.43 -7.93 -28.29
CA GLU A 146 -1.28 -7.07 -28.57
C GLU A 146 -1.64 -5.59 -28.81
N CYS A 147 -2.94 -5.25 -28.81
CA CYS A 147 -3.43 -3.89 -29.04
C CYS A 147 -3.21 -2.95 -27.84
N PHE A 148 -2.89 -3.49 -26.67
CA PHE A 148 -2.77 -2.71 -25.43
C PHE A 148 -1.31 -2.66 -24.96
N ASP A 149 -0.93 -1.51 -24.40
CA ASP A 149 0.38 -1.31 -23.81
C ASP A 149 0.63 -2.29 -22.64
N GLU A 150 1.87 -2.73 -22.49
CA GLU A 150 2.26 -3.60 -21.38
C GLU A 150 2.05 -2.91 -20.03
N VAL A 151 1.72 -3.71 -19.03
CA VAL A 151 1.70 -3.32 -17.62
C VAL A 151 2.95 -3.86 -16.98
N SER A 152 3.69 -3.00 -16.27
CA SER A 152 4.92 -3.41 -15.58
C SER A 152 4.61 -4.37 -14.43
N ASP A 153 5.53 -5.27 -14.12
CA ASP A 153 5.41 -6.21 -13.00
C ASP A 153 5.34 -5.49 -11.64
N VAL A 154 5.92 -4.30 -11.55
CA VAL A 154 5.81 -3.45 -10.36
C VAL A 154 4.38 -2.92 -10.19
N ALA A 155 3.74 -2.45 -11.27
CA ALA A 155 2.35 -2.01 -11.23
C ALA A 155 1.42 -3.16 -10.84
N ASP A 156 1.65 -4.37 -11.35
CA ASP A 156 0.94 -5.58 -10.93
C ASP A 156 1.18 -5.90 -9.45
N ALA A 157 2.41 -5.75 -8.96
CA ALA A 157 2.72 -6.02 -7.55
C ALA A 157 1.97 -5.09 -6.58
N LEU A 158 1.62 -3.87 -7.00
CA LEU A 158 0.79 -2.96 -6.21
C LEU A 158 -0.62 -3.51 -5.93
N LEU A 159 -1.11 -4.44 -6.76
CA LEU A 159 -2.41 -5.09 -6.56
C LEU A 159 -2.39 -6.10 -5.39
N GLY A 160 -1.22 -6.46 -4.89
CA GLY A 160 -1.09 -7.43 -3.79
C GLY A 160 -1.90 -7.05 -2.56
N ALA A 161 -1.94 -5.77 -2.21
CA ALA A 161 -2.71 -5.27 -1.08
C ALA A 161 -4.23 -5.40 -1.29
N ALA A 162 -4.74 -5.21 -2.52
CA ALA A 162 -6.15 -5.43 -2.86
C ALA A 162 -6.53 -6.90 -2.66
N TYR A 163 -5.74 -7.83 -3.17
CA TYR A 163 -5.95 -9.26 -2.98
C TYR A 163 -5.84 -9.67 -1.51
N ALA A 164 -4.86 -9.16 -0.77
CA ALA A 164 -4.70 -9.40 0.66
C ALA A 164 -5.93 -8.94 1.46
N SER A 165 -6.49 -7.77 1.13
CA SER A 165 -7.66 -7.20 1.79
C SER A 165 -8.91 -8.08 1.71
N LYS A 166 -8.99 -8.97 0.72
CA LYS A 166 -10.06 -9.96 0.60
C LYS A 166 -9.96 -11.09 1.65
N GLY A 167 -8.80 -11.27 2.29
CA GLY A 167 -8.55 -12.35 3.24
C GLY A 167 -8.50 -13.74 2.60
N ARG A 168 -8.27 -13.82 1.28
CA ARG A 168 -8.18 -15.04 0.48
C ARG A 168 -6.84 -15.09 -0.26
N PRO A 169 -5.75 -15.48 0.40
CA PRO A 169 -4.40 -15.41 -0.14
C PRO A 169 -4.21 -16.28 -1.41
N GLU A 170 -5.02 -17.31 -1.58
CA GLU A 170 -5.00 -18.13 -2.80
C GLU A 170 -5.33 -17.34 -4.08
N LEU A 171 -6.11 -16.26 -3.97
CA LEU A 171 -6.39 -15.38 -5.11
C LEU A 171 -5.11 -14.64 -5.54
N ALA A 172 -4.35 -14.11 -4.57
CA ALA A 172 -3.07 -13.45 -4.85
C ALA A 172 -2.05 -14.44 -5.44
N VAL A 173 -1.96 -15.66 -4.91
CA VAL A 173 -1.11 -16.73 -5.46
C VAL A 173 -1.50 -17.04 -6.92
N GLY A 174 -2.79 -17.21 -7.19
CA GLY A 174 -3.30 -17.46 -8.54
C GLY A 174 -2.99 -16.32 -9.51
N PHE A 175 -3.16 -15.08 -9.07
CA PHE A 175 -2.82 -13.89 -9.84
C PHE A 175 -1.33 -13.85 -10.21
N CYS A 176 -0.43 -13.98 -9.22
CA CYS A 176 1.01 -13.96 -9.46
C CYS A 176 1.45 -15.05 -10.43
N ARG A 177 0.95 -16.28 -10.26
CA ARG A 177 1.27 -17.41 -11.15
C ARG A 177 0.82 -17.17 -12.60
N LYS A 178 -0.35 -16.54 -12.80
CA LYS A 178 -0.82 -16.17 -14.14
C LYS A 178 0.11 -15.16 -14.81
N ILE A 179 0.53 -14.10 -14.09
CA ILE A 179 1.44 -13.11 -14.65
C ILE A 179 2.79 -13.73 -15.00
N ILE A 180 3.39 -14.51 -14.09
CA ILE A 180 4.67 -15.19 -14.32
C ILE A 180 4.61 -16.15 -15.53
N ALA A 181 3.48 -16.82 -15.74
CA ALA A 181 3.34 -17.76 -16.84
C ALA A 181 3.14 -17.10 -18.22
N ARG A 182 2.66 -15.85 -18.26
CA ARG A 182 2.33 -15.14 -19.50
C ARG A 182 3.49 -14.36 -20.10
N CYS A 183 4.31 -13.78 -19.27
CA CYS A 183 5.33 -12.83 -19.71
C CYS A 183 6.72 -13.48 -19.68
N SER A 184 7.59 -13.06 -20.58
CA SER A 184 9.02 -13.41 -20.54
C SER A 184 9.77 -12.33 -19.77
N GLY A 185 10.47 -12.69 -18.70
CA GLY A 185 11.28 -11.73 -17.92
C GLY A 185 11.57 -12.20 -16.50
N PRO A 186 12.36 -11.47 -15.74
CA PRO A 186 12.73 -11.85 -14.37
C PRO A 186 11.54 -11.76 -13.39
N HIS A 187 10.57 -10.91 -13.66
CA HIS A 187 9.35 -10.69 -12.85
C HIS A 187 9.63 -10.57 -11.35
N THR A 188 10.70 -9.87 -10.97
CA THR A 188 11.20 -9.83 -9.60
C THR A 188 10.11 -9.38 -8.63
N SER A 189 9.38 -8.29 -8.94
CA SER A 189 8.36 -7.73 -8.04
C SER A 189 7.15 -8.69 -7.87
N ILE A 190 6.69 -9.32 -8.94
CA ILE A 190 5.59 -10.31 -8.86
C ILE A 190 6.05 -11.58 -8.14
N ARG A 191 7.29 -12.04 -8.32
CA ARG A 191 7.83 -13.19 -7.58
C ARG A 191 7.93 -12.87 -6.09
N LEU A 192 8.33 -11.65 -5.71
CA LEU A 192 8.33 -11.20 -4.32
C LEU A 192 6.90 -11.14 -3.72
N LEU A 193 5.93 -10.65 -4.48
CA LEU A 193 4.52 -10.70 -4.09
C LEU A 193 4.04 -12.15 -3.91
N LEU A 194 4.43 -13.06 -4.81
CA LEU A 194 4.10 -14.48 -4.69
C LEU A 194 4.63 -15.08 -3.38
N VAL A 195 5.87 -14.76 -2.99
CA VAL A 195 6.45 -15.19 -1.71
C VAL A 195 5.60 -14.74 -0.53
N MET A 196 5.18 -13.49 -0.51
CA MET A 196 4.32 -12.95 0.55
C MET A 196 2.95 -13.64 0.57
N ALA A 197 2.33 -13.80 -0.59
CA ALA A 197 1.03 -14.46 -0.71
C ALA A 197 1.07 -15.94 -0.28
N LEU A 198 2.12 -16.67 -0.65
CA LEU A 198 2.35 -18.05 -0.21
C LEU A 198 2.55 -18.15 1.30
N THR A 199 3.26 -17.17 1.89
CA THR A 199 3.46 -17.12 3.35
C THR A 199 2.13 -16.94 4.07
N VAL A 200 1.30 -15.99 3.61
CA VAL A 200 -0.03 -15.75 4.18
C VAL A 200 -0.96 -16.96 3.97
N ALA A 201 -0.78 -17.70 2.87
CA ALA A 201 -1.48 -18.97 2.59
C ALA A 201 -0.95 -20.16 3.41
N ALA A 202 -0.02 -19.93 4.35
CA ALA A 202 0.66 -20.97 5.15
C ALA A 202 1.46 -22.00 4.31
N ALA A 203 1.77 -21.69 3.05
CA ALA A 203 2.60 -22.51 2.16
C ALA A 203 4.11 -22.22 2.36
N HIS A 204 4.59 -22.22 3.60
CA HIS A 204 5.92 -21.73 4.00
C HIS A 204 7.09 -22.39 3.26
N LYS A 205 6.99 -23.70 2.95
CA LYS A 205 8.04 -24.41 2.20
C LYS A 205 8.16 -23.87 0.78
N GLU A 206 7.02 -23.64 0.12
CA GLU A 206 6.98 -23.10 -1.25
C GLU A 206 7.42 -21.63 -1.26
N ALA A 207 7.00 -20.82 -0.27
CA ALA A 207 7.43 -19.44 -0.13
C ALA A 207 8.95 -19.32 -0.05
N LYS A 208 9.60 -20.13 0.78
CA LYS A 208 11.08 -20.15 0.90
C LYS A 208 11.76 -20.57 -0.40
N ALA A 209 11.24 -21.60 -1.08
CA ALA A 209 11.77 -22.03 -2.38
C ALA A 209 11.59 -20.96 -3.46
N ALA A 210 10.45 -20.23 -3.45
CA ALA A 210 10.19 -19.14 -4.37
C ALA A 210 11.07 -17.91 -4.12
N TYR A 211 11.55 -17.72 -2.89
CA TYR A 211 12.43 -16.61 -2.51
C TYR A 211 13.89 -16.80 -2.94
N ASP A 212 14.30 -18.04 -3.20
CA ASP A 212 15.69 -18.35 -3.51
C ASP A 212 16.22 -17.53 -4.71
N GLY A 213 17.36 -16.86 -4.53
CA GLY A 213 17.98 -15.97 -5.52
C GLY A 213 17.35 -14.57 -5.65
N LEU A 214 16.13 -14.32 -5.14
CA LEU A 214 15.42 -13.06 -5.38
C LEU A 214 16.10 -11.82 -4.77
N LEU A 215 16.79 -11.95 -3.64
CA LEU A 215 17.52 -10.81 -3.07
C LEU A 215 18.69 -10.41 -3.98
N SER A 216 19.42 -11.37 -4.52
CA SER A 216 20.51 -11.10 -5.47
C SER A 216 19.99 -10.45 -6.76
N ASP A 217 18.86 -10.96 -7.29
CA ASP A 217 18.19 -10.38 -8.46
C ASP A 217 17.77 -8.93 -8.18
N ALA A 218 17.20 -8.68 -6.99
CA ALA A 218 16.78 -7.34 -6.57
C ALA A 218 17.98 -6.38 -6.43
N GLU A 219 19.06 -6.81 -5.77
CA GLU A 219 20.28 -5.98 -5.60
C GLU A 219 20.94 -5.66 -6.94
N ALA A 220 20.87 -6.56 -7.92
CA ALA A 220 21.38 -6.31 -9.26
C ALA A 220 20.65 -5.17 -10.01
N THR A 221 19.36 -4.92 -9.68
CA THR A 221 18.60 -3.80 -10.27
C THR A 221 19.09 -2.44 -9.79
N ARG A 222 19.70 -2.34 -8.62
CA ARG A 222 20.03 -1.09 -7.90
C ARG A 222 18.82 -0.17 -7.65
N ASN A 223 17.60 -0.67 -7.81
CA ASN A 223 16.38 0.06 -7.56
C ASN A 223 16.00 -0.07 -6.07
N PRO A 224 15.95 1.04 -5.30
CA PRO A 224 15.71 0.99 -3.85
C PRO A 224 14.38 0.32 -3.48
N TYR A 225 13.31 0.51 -4.29
CA TYR A 225 12.03 -0.16 -4.06
C TYR A 225 12.17 -1.68 -4.17
N VAL A 226 12.78 -2.17 -5.25
CA VAL A 226 12.91 -3.61 -5.50
C VAL A 226 13.75 -4.27 -4.40
N VAL A 227 14.85 -3.63 -3.97
CA VAL A 227 15.70 -4.12 -2.88
C VAL A 227 14.94 -4.13 -1.54
N SER A 228 14.25 -3.03 -1.19
CA SER A 228 13.49 -2.98 0.06
C SER A 228 12.33 -3.97 0.04
N PHE A 229 11.67 -4.17 -1.10
CA PHE A 229 10.59 -5.15 -1.26
C PHE A 229 11.11 -6.59 -1.11
N ALA A 230 12.31 -6.90 -1.63
CA ALA A 230 12.94 -8.21 -1.43
C ALA A 230 13.26 -8.49 0.05
N LEU A 231 13.79 -7.51 0.78
CA LEU A 231 14.06 -7.63 2.21
C LEU A 231 12.75 -7.75 3.03
N LEU A 232 11.69 -7.04 2.63
CA LEU A 232 10.36 -7.18 3.21
C LEU A 232 9.82 -8.61 3.02
N ALA A 233 9.89 -9.14 1.79
CA ALA A 233 9.45 -10.50 1.47
C ALA A 233 10.24 -11.55 2.26
N TYR A 234 11.54 -11.32 2.53
CA TYR A 234 12.34 -12.14 3.44
C TYR A 234 11.75 -12.14 4.85
N GLY A 235 11.41 -10.97 5.38
CA GLY A 235 10.77 -10.84 6.69
C GLY A 235 9.50 -11.67 6.81
N PHE A 236 8.69 -11.70 5.75
CA PHE A 236 7.50 -12.55 5.66
C PHE A 236 7.85 -14.04 5.65
N ALA A 237 8.71 -14.47 4.73
CA ALA A 237 8.98 -15.90 4.51
C ALA A 237 9.74 -16.57 5.65
N TYR A 238 10.57 -15.81 6.37
CA TYR A 238 11.50 -16.35 7.38
C TYR A 238 11.21 -15.88 8.80
N GLY A 239 10.21 -15.01 9.02
CA GLY A 239 9.86 -14.44 10.32
C GLY A 239 9.72 -15.48 11.44
N ASP A 240 9.03 -16.60 11.17
CA ASP A 240 8.84 -17.67 12.15
C ASP A 240 10.06 -18.60 12.25
N ALA A 241 10.82 -18.80 11.18
CA ALA A 241 11.92 -19.76 11.12
C ALA A 241 13.26 -19.17 11.59
N ASN A 242 13.50 -17.91 11.32
CA ASN A 242 14.72 -17.17 11.71
C ASN A 242 14.35 -15.71 12.04
N PRO A 243 13.70 -15.49 13.18
CA PRO A 243 13.14 -14.19 13.51
C PRO A 243 14.19 -13.09 13.72
N VAL A 244 15.40 -13.45 14.16
CA VAL A 244 16.49 -12.48 14.30
C VAL A 244 16.92 -11.94 12.94
N ALA A 245 17.23 -12.82 12.00
CA ALA A 245 17.61 -12.40 10.65
C ALA A 245 16.44 -11.69 9.91
N ALA A 246 15.19 -12.11 10.15
CA ALA A 246 14.01 -11.44 9.61
C ALA A 246 13.85 -10.02 10.16
N TYR A 247 14.12 -9.82 11.45
CA TYR A 247 14.10 -8.49 12.06
C TYR A 247 15.19 -7.58 11.46
N GLU A 248 16.42 -8.08 11.35
CA GLU A 248 17.54 -7.34 10.75
C GLU A 248 17.26 -6.98 9.28
N ALA A 249 16.77 -7.92 8.48
CA ALA A 249 16.39 -7.67 7.09
C ALA A 249 15.27 -6.62 7.00
N SER A 250 14.26 -6.70 7.84
CA SER A 250 13.16 -5.73 7.89
C SER A 250 13.64 -4.34 8.32
N ARG A 251 14.59 -4.24 9.26
CA ARG A 251 15.23 -2.97 9.66
C ARG A 251 16.04 -2.37 8.51
N ARG A 252 16.83 -3.18 7.79
CA ARG A 252 17.55 -2.74 6.58
C ARG A 252 16.59 -2.25 5.51
N SER A 253 15.50 -2.99 5.28
CA SER A 253 14.44 -2.61 4.35
C SER A 253 13.83 -1.25 4.73
N LEU A 254 13.50 -1.05 6.02
CA LEU A 254 12.94 0.21 6.52
C LEU A 254 13.88 1.39 6.26
N ALA A 255 15.17 1.23 6.52
CA ALA A 255 16.16 2.28 6.25
C ALA A 255 16.19 2.66 4.77
N ILE A 256 16.22 1.67 3.85
CA ILE A 256 16.21 1.90 2.39
C ILE A 256 14.90 2.62 1.98
N ALA A 257 13.75 2.17 2.48
CA ALA A 257 12.46 2.77 2.15
C ALA A 257 12.33 4.22 2.66
N GLN A 258 12.83 4.50 3.86
CA GLN A 258 12.89 5.87 4.42
C GLN A 258 13.84 6.77 3.61
N ASP A 259 15.02 6.27 3.27
CA ASP A 259 15.99 7.01 2.46
C ASP A 259 15.47 7.29 1.05
N SER A 260 14.77 6.37 0.44
CA SER A 260 14.17 6.57 -0.90
C SER A 260 12.86 7.35 -0.88
N GLY A 261 12.23 7.58 0.28
CA GLY A 261 10.95 8.27 0.38
C GLY A 261 9.72 7.40 0.10
N ASN A 262 9.88 6.07 0.07
CA ASN A 262 8.79 5.14 -0.20
C ASN A 262 7.93 4.91 1.04
N ARG A 263 6.86 5.69 1.20
CA ARG A 263 5.97 5.62 2.37
C ARG A 263 5.19 4.31 2.46
N ASN A 264 4.80 3.74 1.31
CA ASN A 264 4.05 2.49 1.27
C ASN A 264 4.83 1.35 1.92
N ILE A 265 6.10 1.15 1.51
CA ILE A 265 6.97 0.12 2.11
C ILE A 265 7.24 0.42 3.59
N VAL A 266 7.44 1.69 3.98
CA VAL A 266 7.60 2.09 5.39
C VAL A 266 6.39 1.66 6.23
N SER A 267 5.17 1.90 5.74
CA SER A 267 3.93 1.55 6.44
C SER A 267 3.79 0.03 6.62
N VAL A 268 4.05 -0.76 5.58
CA VAL A 268 4.00 -2.24 5.66
C VAL A 268 5.07 -2.77 6.61
N LEU A 269 6.32 -2.26 6.51
CA LEU A 269 7.42 -2.69 7.38
C LEU A 269 7.18 -2.37 8.84
N ALA A 270 6.56 -1.23 9.14
CA ALA A 270 6.21 -0.89 10.51
C ALA A 270 5.27 -1.94 11.14
N VAL A 271 4.32 -2.51 10.37
CA VAL A 271 3.49 -3.61 10.85
C VAL A 271 4.32 -4.88 11.11
N ILE A 272 5.21 -5.25 10.19
CA ILE A 272 6.03 -6.46 10.33
C ILE A 272 7.02 -6.33 11.49
N LEU A 273 7.69 -5.18 11.60
CA LEU A 273 8.62 -4.90 12.70
C LEU A 273 7.89 -4.87 14.05
N SER A 274 6.67 -4.34 14.12
CA SER A 274 5.89 -4.41 15.36
C SER A 274 5.61 -5.85 15.77
N ARG A 275 5.23 -6.75 14.85
CA ARG A 275 5.02 -8.18 15.12
C ARG A 275 6.29 -8.84 15.64
N LEU A 276 7.41 -8.63 14.95
CA LEU A 276 8.71 -9.21 15.35
C LEU A 276 9.17 -8.67 16.71
N ALA A 277 9.03 -7.36 16.95
CA ALA A 277 9.38 -6.75 18.22
C ALA A 277 8.52 -7.23 19.40
N THR A 278 7.23 -7.51 19.17
CA THR A 278 6.35 -8.06 20.22
C THR A 278 6.76 -9.46 20.67
N THR A 279 7.52 -10.20 19.89
CA THR A 279 7.93 -11.59 20.21
C THR A 279 9.39 -11.71 20.61
N GLN A 280 10.27 -10.84 20.14
CA GLN A 280 11.72 -10.98 20.23
C GLN A 280 12.46 -9.70 20.64
N GLY A 281 11.78 -8.55 20.60
CA GLY A 281 12.39 -7.24 20.79
C GLY A 281 11.94 -6.53 22.06
N ASP A 282 12.29 -5.26 22.12
CA ASP A 282 11.82 -4.37 23.16
C ASP A 282 10.32 -4.05 22.93
N PRO A 283 9.46 -4.21 23.96
CA PRO A 283 8.07 -3.79 23.91
C PRO A 283 7.87 -2.32 23.51
N VAL A 284 8.82 -1.43 23.83
CA VAL A 284 8.78 -0.01 23.45
C VAL A 284 8.90 0.15 21.96
N ASP A 285 9.85 -0.54 21.32
CA ASP A 285 10.02 -0.55 19.85
C ASP A 285 8.72 -1.01 19.15
N ALA A 286 8.07 -2.04 19.69
CA ALA A 286 6.79 -2.53 19.13
C ALA A 286 5.71 -1.44 19.11
N PHE A 287 5.59 -0.66 20.17
CA PHE A 287 4.64 0.45 20.23
C PHE A 287 5.01 1.59 19.27
N ASP A 288 6.29 1.87 19.07
CA ASP A 288 6.75 2.88 18.11
C ASP A 288 6.36 2.50 16.68
N PHE A 289 6.59 1.25 16.29
CA PHE A 289 6.20 0.74 14.98
C PHE A 289 4.68 0.69 14.81
N LEU A 290 3.92 0.30 15.84
CA LEU A 290 2.46 0.32 15.82
C LEU A 290 1.94 1.75 15.64
N THR A 291 2.47 2.70 16.40
CA THR A 291 2.11 4.12 16.28
C THR A 291 2.38 4.64 14.87
N LEU A 292 3.55 4.29 14.28
CA LEU A 292 3.92 4.71 12.92
C LEU A 292 2.94 4.13 11.88
N SER A 293 2.66 2.84 11.93
CA SER A 293 1.80 2.18 10.93
C SER A 293 0.33 2.60 11.04
N ILE A 294 -0.20 2.72 12.25
CA ILE A 294 -1.57 3.21 12.51
C ILE A 294 -1.71 4.63 11.96
N ARG A 295 -0.74 5.53 12.28
CA ARG A 295 -0.76 6.91 11.79
C ARG A 295 -0.74 6.97 10.27
N ASN A 296 0.20 6.27 9.62
CA ASN A 296 0.34 6.33 8.18
C ASN A 296 -0.93 5.87 7.46
N TYR A 297 -1.50 4.72 7.84
CA TYR A 297 -2.72 4.22 7.20
C TYR A 297 -3.96 5.08 7.51
N HIS A 298 -4.03 5.67 8.71
CA HIS A 298 -5.13 6.59 9.05
C HIS A 298 -5.04 7.89 8.25
N ASP A 299 -3.86 8.52 8.22
CA ASP A 299 -3.65 9.82 7.56
C ASP A 299 -3.84 9.74 6.04
N THR A 300 -3.59 8.57 5.44
CA THR A 300 -3.78 8.32 4.01
C THR A 300 -5.16 7.75 3.66
N GLY A 301 -6.00 7.47 4.66
CA GLY A 301 -7.33 6.90 4.47
C GLY A 301 -7.32 5.45 4.03
N ASN A 302 -6.20 4.71 4.17
CA ASN A 302 -6.11 3.30 3.81
C ASN A 302 -6.75 2.41 4.90
N LEU A 303 -8.07 2.44 4.96
CA LEU A 303 -8.86 1.75 5.98
C LEU A 303 -8.69 0.23 5.99
N PRO A 304 -8.63 -0.49 4.85
CA PRO A 304 -8.43 -1.93 4.86
C PRO A 304 -7.11 -2.35 5.52
N LEU A 305 -6.01 -1.66 5.23
CA LEU A 305 -4.71 -2.01 5.80
C LEU A 305 -4.53 -1.51 7.24
N LEU A 306 -5.28 -0.50 7.68
CA LEU A 306 -5.31 -0.04 9.08
C LEU A 306 -5.70 -1.17 10.05
N LEU A 307 -6.50 -2.14 9.60
CA LEU A 307 -6.93 -3.28 10.43
C LEU A 307 -5.76 -4.18 10.83
N GLY A 308 -4.67 -4.22 10.05
CA GLY A 308 -3.48 -5.02 10.33
C GLY A 308 -2.77 -4.60 11.64
N PRO A 309 -2.24 -3.37 11.73
CA PRO A 309 -1.59 -2.92 12.96
C PRO A 309 -2.51 -2.89 14.18
N LEU A 310 -3.81 -2.64 14.00
CA LEU A 310 -4.78 -2.75 15.10
C LEU A 310 -4.96 -4.19 15.56
N ALA A 311 -4.92 -5.18 14.68
CA ALA A 311 -4.96 -6.60 15.04
C ALA A 311 -3.71 -7.02 15.84
N VAL A 312 -2.54 -6.56 15.41
CA VAL A 312 -1.26 -6.79 16.13
C VAL A 312 -1.30 -6.11 17.50
N LEU A 313 -1.81 -4.86 17.59
CA LEU A 313 -1.96 -4.14 18.86
C LEU A 313 -2.89 -4.87 19.82
N ALA A 314 -4.04 -5.35 19.34
CA ALA A 314 -4.97 -6.09 20.19
C ALA A 314 -4.33 -7.35 20.80
N ALA A 315 -3.61 -8.14 19.98
CA ALA A 315 -2.90 -9.32 20.43
C ALA A 315 -1.74 -8.97 21.40
N PHE A 316 -1.09 -7.84 21.19
CA PHE A 316 0.01 -7.39 22.05
C PHE A 316 -0.51 -6.91 23.41
N LEU A 317 -1.60 -6.11 23.43
CA LEU A 317 -2.24 -5.67 24.67
C LEU A 317 -2.79 -6.84 25.50
N ASP A 318 -3.36 -7.87 24.84
CA ASP A 318 -3.80 -9.09 25.53
C ASP A 318 -2.64 -9.77 26.26
N ARG A 319 -1.49 -9.94 25.62
CA ARG A 319 -0.28 -10.52 26.24
C ARG A 319 0.27 -9.69 27.41
N LEU A 320 0.09 -8.38 27.37
CA LEU A 320 0.47 -7.47 28.47
C LEU A 320 -0.57 -7.39 29.58
N GLY A 321 -1.66 -8.16 29.50
CA GLY A 321 -2.73 -8.19 30.50
C GLY A 321 -3.72 -7.03 30.42
N HIS A 322 -3.71 -6.24 29.31
CA HIS A 322 -4.67 -5.18 29.06
C HIS A 322 -5.90 -5.72 28.31
N GLN A 323 -6.70 -6.55 28.98
CA GLN A 323 -7.74 -7.39 28.38
C GLN A 323 -8.91 -6.58 27.81
N GLU A 324 -9.43 -5.57 28.52
CA GLU A 324 -10.55 -4.75 28.05
C GLU A 324 -10.21 -3.94 26.78
N PRO A 325 -9.08 -3.22 26.74
CA PRO A 325 -8.62 -2.56 25.50
C PRO A 325 -8.39 -3.55 24.35
N ALA A 326 -7.76 -4.69 24.64
CA ALA A 326 -7.51 -5.73 23.63
C ALA A 326 -8.83 -6.25 23.03
N ALA A 327 -9.84 -6.52 23.85
CA ALA A 327 -11.17 -6.94 23.40
C ALA A 327 -11.86 -5.85 22.57
N THR A 328 -11.78 -4.59 23.00
CA THR A 328 -12.37 -3.45 22.27
C THR A 328 -11.72 -3.30 20.88
N ILE A 329 -10.38 -3.26 20.80
CA ILE A 329 -9.67 -3.11 19.55
C ILE A 329 -9.88 -4.34 18.65
N SER A 330 -9.91 -5.56 19.21
CA SER A 330 -10.18 -6.77 18.43
C SER A 330 -11.55 -6.76 17.76
N GLY A 331 -12.55 -6.16 18.40
CA GLY A 331 -13.89 -6.01 17.84
C GLY A 331 -13.92 -5.14 16.56
N PHE A 332 -13.07 -4.12 16.49
CA PHE A 332 -12.90 -3.28 15.31
C PHE A 332 -12.00 -3.96 14.26
N ALA A 333 -10.89 -4.52 14.69
CA ALA A 333 -9.83 -4.98 13.81
C ALA A 333 -10.08 -6.37 13.18
N ALA A 334 -10.96 -7.20 13.78
CA ALA A 334 -11.20 -8.56 13.31
C ALA A 334 -11.99 -8.59 11.99
N SER A 335 -11.27 -8.78 10.90
CA SER A 335 -11.78 -8.90 9.53
C SER A 335 -11.24 -10.18 8.87
N PRO A 336 -11.76 -10.63 7.72
CA PRO A 336 -11.15 -11.72 6.96
C PRO A 336 -9.67 -11.50 6.68
N TYR A 337 -9.29 -10.27 6.30
CA TYR A 337 -7.89 -9.89 6.08
C TYR A 337 -7.04 -10.06 7.34
N SER A 338 -7.40 -9.40 8.44
CA SER A 338 -6.58 -9.41 9.65
C SER A 338 -6.47 -10.81 10.29
N ARG A 339 -7.56 -11.59 10.23
CA ARG A 339 -7.56 -12.97 10.74
C ARG A 339 -6.64 -13.91 9.95
N THR A 340 -6.45 -13.65 8.66
CA THR A 340 -5.61 -14.46 7.78
C THR A 340 -4.15 -13.98 7.81
N ALA A 341 -3.92 -12.66 7.66
CA ALA A 341 -2.58 -12.09 7.60
C ALA A 341 -1.89 -11.97 8.97
N PHE A 342 -2.69 -11.86 10.05
CA PHE A 342 -2.21 -11.66 11.43
C PHE A 342 -2.91 -12.66 12.36
N PRO A 343 -2.62 -13.97 12.27
CA PRO A 343 -3.36 -15.02 12.98
C PRO A 343 -3.30 -14.90 14.51
N GLU A 344 -2.35 -14.15 15.05
CA GLU A 344 -2.26 -13.83 16.49
C GLU A 344 -3.51 -13.17 17.06
N ILE A 345 -4.30 -12.47 16.24
CA ILE A 345 -5.57 -11.91 16.68
C ILE A 345 -6.59 -13.02 17.05
N ASN A 346 -6.57 -14.15 16.33
CA ASN A 346 -7.48 -15.26 16.61
C ASN A 346 -7.13 -15.90 17.97
N THR A 347 -5.84 -16.04 18.27
CA THR A 347 -5.36 -16.53 19.57
C THR A 347 -5.77 -15.58 20.68
N ALA A 348 -5.56 -14.27 20.49
CA ALA A 348 -5.98 -13.26 21.47
C ALA A 348 -7.48 -13.29 21.72
N ILE A 349 -8.31 -13.34 20.68
CA ILE A 349 -9.79 -13.43 20.83
C ILE A 349 -10.17 -14.68 21.63
N THR A 350 -9.57 -15.83 21.36
CA THR A 350 -9.85 -17.06 22.11
C THR A 350 -9.47 -16.92 23.59
N HIS A 351 -8.31 -16.36 23.89
CA HIS A 351 -7.85 -16.11 25.25
C HIS A 351 -8.73 -15.07 25.98
N LEU A 352 -9.06 -13.97 25.33
CA LEU A 352 -9.93 -12.92 25.90
C LEU A 352 -11.31 -13.45 26.26
N ARG A 353 -11.90 -14.33 25.43
CA ARG A 353 -13.17 -15.02 25.75
C ARG A 353 -13.03 -15.91 26.96
N ALA A 354 -11.94 -16.64 27.08
CA ALA A 354 -11.71 -17.53 28.24
C ALA A 354 -11.54 -16.74 29.55
N VAL A 355 -10.88 -15.58 29.50
CA VAL A 355 -10.57 -14.79 30.73
C VAL A 355 -11.72 -13.86 31.12
N LEU A 356 -12.32 -13.16 30.15
CA LEU A 356 -13.41 -12.20 30.45
C LEU A 356 -14.79 -12.85 30.48
N GLY A 357 -14.93 -14.04 29.92
CA GLY A 357 -16.22 -14.66 29.60
C GLY A 357 -16.83 -14.08 28.32
N ASP A 358 -17.63 -14.90 27.62
CA ASP A 358 -18.18 -14.54 26.29
C ASP A 358 -19.02 -13.26 26.33
N GLN A 359 -19.88 -13.09 27.33
CA GLN A 359 -20.77 -11.91 27.42
C GLN A 359 -19.96 -10.60 27.58
N THR A 360 -18.95 -10.61 28.43
CA THR A 360 -18.11 -9.43 28.67
C THR A 360 -17.24 -9.12 27.45
N TYR A 361 -16.63 -10.14 26.83
CA TYR A 361 -15.88 -9.99 25.60
C TYR A 361 -16.74 -9.36 24.49
N GLU A 362 -17.94 -9.91 24.24
CA GLU A 362 -18.83 -9.39 23.18
C GLU A 362 -19.27 -7.95 23.46
N SER A 363 -19.45 -7.55 24.71
CA SER A 363 -19.74 -6.16 25.06
C SER A 363 -18.63 -5.21 24.65
N PHE A 364 -17.36 -5.53 24.96
CA PHE A 364 -16.22 -4.72 24.55
C PHE A 364 -16.00 -4.77 23.03
N ALA A 365 -16.08 -5.93 22.42
CA ALA A 365 -15.93 -6.09 20.97
C ALA A 365 -17.02 -5.30 20.21
N HIS A 366 -18.25 -5.31 20.67
CA HIS A 366 -19.34 -4.52 20.08
C HIS A 366 -19.08 -3.02 20.20
N LYS A 367 -18.57 -2.54 21.35
CA LYS A 367 -18.15 -1.15 21.53
C LYS A 367 -17.09 -0.76 20.49
N GLY A 368 -16.06 -1.60 20.29
CA GLY A 368 -15.03 -1.37 19.30
C GLY A 368 -15.58 -1.34 17.86
N LYS A 369 -16.42 -2.32 17.52
CA LYS A 369 -17.05 -2.42 16.19
C LYS A 369 -17.92 -1.21 15.83
N ALA A 370 -18.51 -0.55 16.83
CA ALA A 370 -19.34 0.63 16.65
C ALA A 370 -18.54 1.94 16.47
N MET A 371 -17.23 1.94 16.70
CA MET A 371 -16.38 3.12 16.56
C MET A 371 -16.13 3.47 15.07
N THR A 372 -15.97 4.77 14.81
CA THR A 372 -15.39 5.22 13.55
C THR A 372 -13.88 4.93 13.53
N ALA A 373 -13.25 4.92 12.35
CA ALA A 373 -11.81 4.74 12.23
C ALA A 373 -11.03 5.80 13.05
N ALA A 374 -11.41 7.08 12.97
CA ALA A 374 -10.79 8.15 13.74
C ALA A 374 -10.92 7.94 15.26
N ALA A 375 -12.11 7.53 15.75
CA ALA A 375 -12.31 7.24 17.17
C ALA A 375 -11.48 6.02 17.63
N MET A 376 -11.39 4.98 16.80
CA MET A 376 -10.56 3.79 17.11
C MET A 376 -9.08 4.14 17.14
N VAL A 377 -8.59 4.94 16.21
CA VAL A 377 -7.18 5.38 16.17
C VAL A 377 -6.83 6.21 17.41
N THR A 378 -7.67 7.18 17.79
CA THR A 378 -7.50 7.93 19.05
C THR A 378 -7.46 7.00 20.25
N TYR A 379 -8.40 6.08 20.34
CA TYR A 379 -8.45 5.08 21.40
C TYR A 379 -7.19 4.20 21.43
N ALA A 380 -6.70 3.75 20.26
CA ALA A 380 -5.50 2.94 20.17
C ALA A 380 -4.25 3.70 20.70
N TYR A 381 -4.09 4.99 20.37
CA TYR A 381 -3.00 5.80 20.90
C TYR A 381 -3.07 5.96 22.41
N ASP A 382 -4.24 6.23 22.97
CA ASP A 382 -4.44 6.33 24.41
C ASP A 382 -4.04 5.00 25.13
N GLN A 383 -4.37 3.86 24.51
CA GLN A 383 -3.99 2.56 25.08
C GLN A 383 -2.51 2.26 24.96
N ILE A 384 -1.86 2.65 23.85
CA ILE A 384 -0.41 2.56 23.68
C ILE A 384 0.31 3.39 24.77
N ASP A 385 -0.11 4.63 25.00
CA ASP A 385 0.52 5.51 25.98
C ASP A 385 0.35 4.99 27.42
N GLN A 386 -0.83 4.47 27.75
CA GLN A 386 -1.09 3.84 29.06
C GLN A 386 -0.24 2.57 29.25
N ALA A 387 -0.10 1.72 28.22
CA ALA A 387 0.70 0.52 28.30
C ALA A 387 2.19 0.83 28.43
N ARG A 388 2.70 1.84 27.69
CA ARG A 388 4.09 2.32 27.84
C ARG A 388 4.40 2.83 29.24
N THR A 389 3.48 3.62 29.81
CA THR A 389 3.63 4.16 31.16
C THR A 389 3.77 3.05 32.19
N LYS A 390 2.94 2.00 32.09
CA LYS A 390 3.03 0.85 32.99
C LYS A 390 4.30 0.04 32.81
N LEU A 391 4.74 -0.19 31.57
CA LEU A 391 6.01 -0.90 31.28
C LEU A 391 7.20 -0.17 31.89
N ASN A 392 7.29 1.14 31.69
CA ASN A 392 8.36 1.96 32.25
C ASN A 392 8.38 1.95 33.78
N ALA A 393 7.22 1.88 34.42
CA ALA A 393 7.11 1.79 35.89
C ALA A 393 7.54 0.42 36.45
N VAL A 394 7.47 -0.65 35.65
CA VAL A 394 7.93 -2.01 36.05
C VAL A 394 9.45 -2.19 35.83
N MET A 395 10.03 -1.44 34.90
CA MET A 395 11.47 -1.51 34.58
C MET A 395 12.33 -0.62 35.50
N GLN A 396 11.74 0.27 36.29
CA GLN A 396 12.38 1.08 37.34
C GLN A 396 12.29 0.39 38.71
#